data_dcc8258f4b8f7d14cd26fb0407c49234
#
_entry.id   dcc8258f4b8f7d14cd26fb0407c49234
#
_cell.length_a   1.000
_cell.length_b   1.000
_cell.length_c   1.000
_cell.angle_alpha   90.00
_cell.angle_beta   90.00
_cell.angle_gamma   90.00
#
_symmetry.space_group_name_H-M   'P 1'
#
loop_
_entity.id
_entity.type
_entity.pdbx_description
1 polymer ?
#
loop_
_entity_poly.entity_id
_entity_poly.type
_entity_poly.pdbx_seq_one_letter_code
_entity_poly.pdbx_strand_id
1 'polypeptide(L)'
;MSKNFSFIFFNIIILFSSIANLNVVNLDIENYENKINLSKEIYLVEFYSEKCSTCQEFSSIWDSLIKNINYIKIGRVNIDEQKGLNLAMKLNALDNGIPCIRLYFGNNNYEDIMIGTEEPFPNEKILKKRIDKILKEKGKMIDGKYHINEEL
;
A
#
# COMPACT_ATOMS: atom_id res chain seq x y z
N MET A 1 -13.43 -47.18 48.79
CA MET A 1 -13.44 -47.11 47.31
C MET A 1 -13.41 -45.64 46.92
N SER A 2 -12.23 -45.09 46.65
CA SER A 2 -12.03 -43.70 46.28
C SER A 2 -11.82 -43.67 44.78
N LYS A 3 -12.70 -42.96 44.02
CA LYS A 3 -12.53 -42.71 42.60
C LYS A 3 -11.93 -41.36 42.43
N ASN A 4 -10.64 -41.31 42.11
CA ASN A 4 -9.92 -40.12 41.71
C ASN A 4 -10.43 -39.70 40.28
N PHE A 5 -11.10 -38.54 40.22
CA PHE A 5 -11.50 -37.91 38.98
C PHE A 5 -10.41 -36.92 38.60
N SER A 6 -9.52 -37.36 37.69
CA SER A 6 -8.46 -36.53 37.16
C SER A 6 -9.06 -35.58 36.12
N PHE A 7 -9.18 -34.29 36.43
CA PHE A 7 -9.51 -33.26 35.49
C PHE A 7 -8.28 -32.93 34.64
N ILE A 8 -8.28 -33.43 33.42
CA ILE A 8 -7.30 -33.01 32.39
C ILE A 8 -7.80 -31.67 31.86
N PHE A 9 -7.20 -30.55 32.32
CA PHE A 9 -7.35 -29.24 31.71
C PHE A 9 -6.65 -29.28 30.34
N PHE A 10 -7.45 -29.39 29.29
CA PHE A 10 -6.98 -29.19 27.91
C PHE A 10 -6.82 -27.68 27.70
N ASN A 11 -5.59 -27.18 27.91
CA ASN A 11 -5.22 -25.81 27.54
C ASN A 11 -5.29 -25.67 26.02
N ILE A 12 -6.42 -25.22 25.49
CA ILE A 12 -6.56 -24.77 24.12
C ILE A 12 -5.87 -23.41 24.06
N ILE A 13 -4.60 -23.39 23.68
CA ILE A 13 -3.90 -22.19 23.26
C ILE A 13 -4.51 -21.81 21.90
N ILE A 14 -5.51 -20.92 21.92
CA ILE A 14 -5.99 -20.26 20.73
C ILE A 14 -4.87 -19.32 20.31
N LEU A 15 -4.05 -19.76 19.36
CA LEU A 15 -3.16 -18.88 18.62
C LEU A 15 -4.06 -17.92 17.83
N PHE A 16 -4.34 -16.76 18.39
CA PHE A 16 -4.83 -15.62 17.65
C PHE A 16 -3.71 -15.21 16.69
N SER A 17 -3.70 -15.86 15.54
CA SER A 17 -3.02 -15.37 14.35
C SER A 17 -3.65 -14.03 14.04
N SER A 18 -2.99 -12.94 14.45
CA SER A 18 -3.34 -11.58 14.07
C SER A 18 -3.21 -11.52 12.54
N ILE A 19 -4.31 -11.79 11.84
CA ILE A 19 -4.43 -11.49 10.42
C ILE A 19 -4.38 -9.98 10.37
N ALA A 20 -3.21 -9.43 10.05
CA ALA A 20 -3.09 -8.01 9.75
C ALA A 20 -4.08 -7.73 8.63
N ASN A 21 -5.19 -7.08 8.97
CA ASN A 21 -6.24 -6.74 8.01
C ASN A 21 -5.64 -5.66 7.11
N LEU A 22 -5.12 -6.09 5.97
CA LEU A 22 -4.51 -5.20 4.98
C LEU A 22 -5.64 -4.33 4.40
N ASN A 23 -5.79 -3.13 4.95
CA ASN A 23 -6.83 -2.21 4.52
C ASN A 23 -6.35 -1.44 3.29
N VAL A 24 -6.51 -2.06 2.11
CA VAL A 24 -6.25 -1.42 0.82
C VAL A 24 -7.46 -0.58 0.43
N VAL A 25 -7.24 0.70 0.18
CA VAL A 25 -8.29 1.65 -0.20
C VAL A 25 -8.40 1.74 -1.72
N ASN A 26 -9.56 1.46 -2.28
CA ASN A 26 -9.84 1.74 -3.68
C ASN A 26 -10.02 3.26 -3.86
N LEU A 27 -9.20 3.83 -4.74
CA LEU A 27 -9.14 5.26 -5.00
C LEU A 27 -9.67 5.57 -6.39
N ASP A 28 -10.41 6.67 -6.47
CA ASP A 28 -10.95 7.22 -7.70
C ASP A 28 -11.03 8.75 -7.64
N ILE A 29 -11.56 9.38 -8.70
CA ILE A 29 -11.67 10.84 -8.82
C ILE A 29 -12.58 11.47 -7.74
N GLU A 30 -13.50 10.70 -7.15
CA GLU A 30 -14.46 11.20 -6.16
C GLU A 30 -13.90 11.22 -4.74
N ASN A 31 -13.00 10.27 -4.42
CA ASN A 31 -12.51 10.10 -3.06
C ASN A 31 -11.04 10.51 -2.85
N TYR A 32 -10.26 10.68 -3.92
CA TYR A 32 -8.84 11.04 -3.86
C TYR A 32 -8.59 12.31 -3.04
N GLU A 33 -9.38 13.35 -3.28
CA GLU A 33 -9.18 14.63 -2.63
C GLU A 33 -9.21 14.52 -1.11
N ASN A 34 -10.23 13.87 -0.56
CA ASN A 34 -10.40 13.73 0.88
C ASN A 34 -9.48 12.68 1.51
N LYS A 35 -9.19 11.60 0.78
CA LYS A 35 -8.40 10.49 1.33
C LYS A 35 -6.90 10.72 1.26
N ILE A 36 -6.43 11.39 0.20
CA ILE A 36 -4.99 11.59 -0.05
C ILE A 36 -4.62 13.06 0.03
N ASN A 37 -5.23 13.90 -0.79
CA ASN A 37 -4.74 15.26 -1.01
C ASN A 37 -4.88 16.15 0.24
N LEU A 38 -5.98 16.03 0.96
CA LEU A 38 -6.25 16.74 2.21
C LEU A 38 -5.87 15.96 3.46
N SER A 39 -5.35 14.75 3.32
CA SER A 39 -4.95 13.89 4.44
C SER A 39 -3.56 14.25 4.96
N LYS A 40 -3.34 14.01 6.26
CA LYS A 40 -2.00 14.04 6.87
C LYS A 40 -1.29 12.68 6.82
N GLU A 41 -1.95 11.66 6.26
CA GLU A 41 -1.41 10.31 6.16
C GLU A 41 -0.64 10.14 4.84
N ILE A 42 0.41 9.34 4.88
CA ILE A 42 1.18 8.96 3.70
C ILE A 42 0.55 7.73 3.06
N TYR A 43 0.37 7.77 1.74
CA TYR A 43 -0.22 6.69 0.95
C TYR A 43 0.75 6.14 -0.09
N LEU A 44 0.91 4.83 -0.12
CA LEU A 44 1.49 4.11 -1.25
C LEU A 44 0.36 3.71 -2.19
N VAL A 45 0.38 4.18 -3.44
CA VAL A 45 -0.70 3.99 -4.40
C VAL A 45 -0.19 3.29 -5.65
N GLU A 46 -0.86 2.19 -6.01
CA GLU A 46 -0.68 1.49 -7.28
C GLU A 46 -1.74 1.92 -8.29
N PHE A 47 -1.31 2.28 -9.51
CA PHE A 47 -2.16 2.46 -10.68
C PHE A 47 -2.02 1.23 -11.58
N TYR A 48 -3.12 0.53 -11.85
CA TYR A 48 -3.10 -0.75 -12.55
C TYR A 48 -4.34 -0.96 -13.41
N SER A 49 -4.27 -1.97 -14.28
CA SER A 49 -5.39 -2.53 -15.02
C SER A 49 -5.38 -4.05 -14.89
N GLU A 50 -6.54 -4.66 -14.72
CA GLU A 50 -6.69 -6.11 -14.72
C GLU A 50 -6.46 -6.72 -16.11
N LYS A 51 -6.57 -5.92 -17.17
CA LYS A 51 -6.38 -6.31 -18.57
C LYS A 51 -4.94 -6.12 -19.04
N CYS A 52 -4.08 -5.54 -18.24
CA CYS A 52 -2.68 -5.28 -18.53
C CYS A 52 -1.82 -6.50 -18.16
N SER A 53 -1.13 -7.13 -19.12
CA SER A 53 -0.29 -8.30 -18.86
C SER A 53 0.86 -8.01 -17.90
N THR A 54 1.53 -6.87 -18.05
CA THR A 54 2.63 -6.43 -17.16
C THR A 54 2.15 -6.17 -15.75
N CYS A 55 0.90 -5.64 -15.57
CA CYS A 55 0.30 -5.49 -14.25
C CYS A 55 0.02 -6.85 -13.60
N GLN A 56 -0.43 -7.85 -14.39
CA GLN A 56 -0.64 -9.21 -13.89
C GLN A 56 0.66 -9.88 -13.45
N GLU A 57 1.73 -9.73 -14.23
CA GLU A 57 3.07 -10.22 -13.87
C GLU A 57 3.59 -9.57 -12.59
N PHE A 58 3.35 -8.27 -12.42
CA PHE A 58 3.78 -7.51 -11.25
C PHE A 58 2.95 -7.79 -9.99
N SER A 59 1.73 -8.30 -10.10
CA SER A 59 0.77 -8.45 -9.00
C SER A 59 1.32 -9.20 -7.79
N SER A 60 2.12 -10.27 -8.03
CA SER A 60 2.73 -11.05 -6.94
C SER A 60 3.78 -10.24 -6.15
N ILE A 61 4.51 -9.36 -6.82
CA ILE A 61 5.49 -8.46 -6.19
C ILE A 61 4.76 -7.43 -5.36
N TRP A 62 3.68 -6.84 -5.91
CA TRP A 62 2.84 -5.89 -5.19
C TRP A 62 2.24 -6.50 -3.93
N ASP A 63 1.60 -7.65 -4.03
CA ASP A 63 0.97 -8.33 -2.90
C ASP A 63 1.96 -8.69 -1.79
N SER A 64 3.19 -9.09 -2.17
CA SER A 64 4.26 -9.35 -1.23
C SER A 64 4.75 -8.06 -0.56
N LEU A 65 4.92 -6.98 -1.32
CA LEU A 65 5.35 -5.68 -0.82
C LEU A 65 4.41 -5.15 0.24
N ILE A 66 3.09 -5.09 -0.05
CA ILE A 66 2.12 -4.47 0.84
C ILE A 66 1.88 -5.26 2.12
N LYS A 67 2.08 -6.59 2.14
CA LYS A 67 2.03 -7.41 3.36
C LYS A 67 3.08 -7.00 4.39
N ASN A 68 4.19 -6.46 3.94
CA ASN A 68 5.32 -6.07 4.78
C ASN A 68 5.35 -4.56 5.11
N ILE A 69 4.30 -3.82 4.70
CA ILE A 69 4.14 -2.38 4.95
C ILE A 69 2.87 -2.15 5.78
N ASN A 70 3.06 -1.83 7.06
CA ASN A 70 1.96 -1.55 8.00
C ASN A 70 2.04 -0.14 8.62
N TYR A 71 3.03 0.64 8.20
CA TYR A 71 3.38 1.95 8.77
C TYR A 71 2.96 3.14 7.89
N ILE A 72 2.33 2.89 6.74
CA ILE A 72 1.66 3.86 5.86
C ILE A 72 0.35 3.27 5.35
N LYS A 73 -0.45 4.09 4.70
CA LYS A 73 -1.70 3.64 4.04
C LYS A 73 -1.41 3.08 2.66
N ILE A 74 -2.25 2.13 2.23
CA ILE A 74 -2.16 1.52 0.90
C ILE A 74 -3.41 1.87 0.11
N GLY A 75 -3.22 2.32 -1.13
CA GLY A 75 -4.28 2.62 -2.07
C GLY A 75 -4.06 1.93 -3.42
N ARG A 76 -5.13 1.72 -4.17
CA ARG A 76 -5.11 1.24 -5.55
C ARG A 76 -6.06 2.03 -6.42
N VAL A 77 -5.67 2.26 -7.65
CA VAL A 77 -6.48 2.89 -8.70
C VAL A 77 -6.61 1.92 -9.85
N ASN A 78 -7.81 1.39 -10.07
CA ASN A 78 -8.12 0.54 -11.23
C ASN A 78 -8.51 1.42 -12.42
N ILE A 79 -7.69 1.45 -13.46
CA ILE A 79 -7.98 2.25 -14.66
C ILE A 79 -8.94 1.58 -15.63
N ASP A 80 -9.37 0.35 -15.38
CA ASP A 80 -10.48 -0.29 -16.12
C ASP A 80 -11.83 0.34 -15.76
N GLU A 81 -11.90 0.99 -14.59
CA GLU A 81 -13.06 1.74 -14.13
C GLU A 81 -12.93 3.21 -14.58
N GLN A 82 -14.02 3.79 -15.13
CA GLN A 82 -13.98 5.16 -15.65
C GLN A 82 -13.52 6.19 -14.61
N LYS A 83 -13.96 6.06 -13.36
CA LYS A 83 -13.58 6.98 -12.27
C LYS A 83 -12.10 6.85 -11.92
N GLY A 84 -11.56 5.64 -11.93
CA GLY A 84 -10.12 5.37 -11.73
C GLY A 84 -9.30 5.91 -12.89
N LEU A 85 -9.73 5.69 -14.14
CA LEU A 85 -9.07 6.23 -15.32
C LEU A 85 -9.02 7.77 -15.29
N ASN A 86 -10.14 8.41 -14.95
CA ASN A 86 -10.21 9.88 -14.84
C ASN A 86 -9.24 10.41 -13.78
N LEU A 87 -9.09 9.71 -12.65
CA LEU A 87 -8.11 10.06 -11.63
C LEU A 87 -6.68 9.90 -12.16
N ALA A 88 -6.36 8.75 -12.75
CA ALA A 88 -5.03 8.47 -13.28
C ALA A 88 -4.59 9.50 -14.33
N MET A 89 -5.51 9.89 -15.23
CA MET A 89 -5.28 10.96 -16.22
C MET A 89 -5.06 12.32 -15.55
N LYS A 90 -5.91 12.70 -14.58
CA LYS A 90 -5.77 13.95 -13.82
C LYS A 90 -4.41 14.08 -13.14
N LEU A 91 -3.88 12.95 -12.66
CA LEU A 91 -2.61 12.89 -11.93
C LEU A 91 -1.39 12.61 -12.84
N ASN A 92 -1.57 12.53 -14.16
CA ASN A 92 -0.52 12.14 -15.13
C ASN A 92 0.19 10.83 -14.73
N ALA A 93 -0.57 9.87 -14.17
CA ALA A 93 -0.01 8.63 -13.69
C ALA A 93 0.23 7.60 -14.80
N LEU A 94 -0.29 7.86 -15.99
CA LEU A 94 -0.17 6.98 -17.16
C LEU A 94 0.98 7.35 -18.09
N ASP A 95 1.64 8.48 -17.89
CA ASP A 95 2.64 9.03 -18.80
C ASP A 95 3.84 8.09 -19.02
N ASN A 96 4.17 7.32 -17.99
CA ASN A 96 5.29 6.36 -18.01
C ASN A 96 4.81 4.89 -17.95
N GLY A 97 3.56 4.64 -18.37
CA GLY A 97 2.97 3.30 -18.39
C GLY A 97 2.50 2.79 -17.02
N ILE A 98 1.89 1.60 -17.06
CA ILE A 98 1.42 0.86 -15.87
C ILE A 98 2.04 -0.55 -15.85
N PRO A 99 2.19 -1.18 -14.64
CA PRO A 99 1.85 -0.69 -13.32
C PRO A 99 2.74 0.48 -12.90
N CYS A 100 2.18 1.47 -12.20
CA CYS A 100 2.91 2.60 -11.65
C CYS A 100 2.64 2.70 -10.15
N ILE A 101 3.69 2.95 -9.36
CA ILE A 101 3.59 3.08 -7.90
C ILE A 101 4.08 4.45 -7.48
N ARG A 102 3.26 5.18 -6.73
CA ARG A 102 3.57 6.49 -6.17
C ARG A 102 3.40 6.54 -4.67
N LEU A 103 4.28 7.27 -4.01
CA LEU A 103 4.18 7.57 -2.59
C LEU A 103 3.71 9.02 -2.41
N TYR A 104 2.49 9.20 -1.90
CA TYR A 104 1.84 10.49 -1.75
C TYR A 104 1.99 11.07 -0.36
N PHE A 105 2.25 12.38 -0.29
CA PHE A 105 2.44 13.18 0.93
C PHE A 105 1.40 14.29 1.10
N GLY A 106 0.23 14.17 0.49
CA GLY A 106 -0.78 15.21 0.47
C GLY A 106 -0.42 16.39 -0.45
N ASN A 107 -1.34 17.36 -0.59
CA ASN A 107 -1.14 18.58 -1.38
C ASN A 107 -0.58 18.33 -2.80
N ASN A 108 -1.00 17.24 -3.44
CA ASN A 108 -0.49 16.74 -4.73
C ASN A 108 1.02 16.46 -4.78
N ASN A 109 1.70 16.39 -3.64
CA ASN A 109 3.10 15.99 -3.57
C ASN A 109 3.23 14.48 -3.59
N TYR A 110 4.08 13.96 -4.47
CA TYR A 110 4.38 12.53 -4.54
C TYR A 110 5.82 12.27 -4.99
N GLU A 111 6.24 11.01 -4.77
CA GLU A 111 7.46 10.44 -5.32
C GLU A 111 7.13 9.17 -6.10
N ASP A 112 7.71 9.04 -7.29
CA ASP A 112 7.60 7.81 -8.06
C ASP A 112 8.49 6.72 -7.43
N ILE A 113 7.86 5.62 -7.01
CA ILE A 113 8.54 4.45 -6.46
C ILE A 113 8.91 3.49 -7.59
N MET A 114 8.00 3.35 -8.57
CA MET A 114 8.19 2.56 -9.77
C MET A 114 7.36 3.14 -10.92
N ILE A 115 7.92 3.16 -12.10
CA ILE A 115 7.22 3.53 -13.35
C ILE A 115 7.04 2.30 -14.24
N GLY A 116 5.98 2.29 -15.06
CA GLY A 116 5.59 1.12 -15.85
C GLY A 116 6.57 0.72 -16.96
N THR A 117 7.49 1.61 -17.32
CA THR A 117 8.54 1.34 -18.31
C THR A 117 9.85 0.79 -17.71
N GLU A 118 9.90 0.59 -16.39
CA GLU A 118 11.09 0.06 -15.70
C GLU A 118 11.19 -1.46 -15.91
N GLU A 119 12.22 -1.90 -16.66
CA GLU A 119 12.49 -3.31 -16.92
C GLU A 119 13.94 -3.69 -16.60
N PRO A 120 14.18 -4.83 -15.92
CA PRO A 120 13.15 -5.68 -15.29
C PRO A 120 12.48 -4.98 -14.10
N PHE A 121 11.26 -5.38 -13.76
CA PHE A 121 10.59 -4.85 -12.57
C PHE A 121 11.45 -5.06 -11.32
N PRO A 122 11.57 -4.03 -10.48
CA PRO A 122 12.27 -4.15 -9.21
C PRO A 122 11.52 -5.13 -8.31
N ASN A 123 12.25 -5.99 -7.63
CA ASN A 123 11.66 -6.91 -6.67
C ASN A 123 11.18 -6.15 -5.40
N GLU A 124 10.39 -6.83 -4.56
CA GLU A 124 9.86 -6.30 -3.30
C GLU A 124 10.91 -5.60 -2.43
N LYS A 125 12.10 -6.22 -2.28
CA LYS A 125 13.18 -5.69 -1.44
C LYS A 125 13.72 -4.35 -1.94
N ILE A 126 13.82 -4.18 -3.26
CA ILE A 126 14.26 -2.94 -3.89
C ILE A 126 13.21 -1.86 -3.69
N LEU A 127 11.93 -2.18 -3.95
CA LEU A 127 10.81 -1.25 -3.77
C LEU A 127 10.70 -0.80 -2.32
N LYS A 128 10.75 -1.75 -1.38
CA LYS A 128 10.73 -1.43 0.05
C LYS A 128 11.88 -0.51 0.44
N LYS A 129 13.09 -0.74 -0.05
CA LYS A 129 14.25 0.13 0.21
C LYS A 129 14.05 1.55 -0.33
N ARG A 130 13.44 1.71 -1.52
CA ARG A 130 13.10 3.03 -2.08
C ARG A 130 12.10 3.75 -1.18
N ILE A 131 11.02 3.07 -0.80
CA ILE A 131 9.99 3.61 0.10
C ILE A 131 10.59 4.04 1.43
N ASP A 132 11.32 3.15 2.11
CA ASP A 132 11.91 3.40 3.42
C ASP A 132 12.90 4.59 3.39
N LYS A 133 13.65 4.75 2.29
CA LYS A 133 14.55 5.89 2.09
C LYS A 133 13.77 7.21 2.06
N ILE A 134 12.74 7.29 1.21
CA ILE A 134 11.95 8.51 1.04
C ILE A 134 11.17 8.84 2.33
N LEU A 135 10.63 7.82 3.01
CA LEU A 135 9.94 8.02 4.28
C LEU A 135 10.84 8.58 5.38
N LYS A 136 12.11 8.17 5.42
CA LYS A 136 13.10 8.74 6.37
C LYS A 136 13.44 10.19 6.07
N GLU A 137 13.41 10.58 4.80
CA GLU A 137 13.73 11.93 4.36
C GLU A 137 12.53 12.89 4.51
N LYS A 138 11.31 12.43 4.23
CA LYS A 138 10.11 13.27 4.11
C LYS A 138 9.02 13.01 5.15
N GLY A 139 9.07 11.87 5.83
CA GLY A 139 8.07 11.48 6.81
C GLY A 139 8.52 11.71 8.26
N LYS A 140 7.54 11.83 9.16
CA LYS A 140 7.74 11.86 10.60
C LYS A 140 7.09 10.62 11.22
N MET A 141 7.84 9.84 11.99
CA MET A 141 7.33 8.65 12.67
C MET A 141 6.61 9.05 13.95
N ILE A 142 5.32 8.70 14.06
CA ILE A 142 4.47 8.92 15.23
C ILE A 142 3.71 7.61 15.52
N ASP A 143 3.85 7.06 16.72
CA ASP A 143 3.16 5.84 17.17
C ASP A 143 3.26 4.65 16.19
N GLY A 144 4.45 4.46 15.61
CA GLY A 144 4.73 3.36 14.69
C GLY A 144 4.21 3.55 13.25
N LYS A 145 3.72 4.75 12.91
CA LYS A 145 3.27 5.13 11.56
C LYS A 145 3.98 6.37 11.06
N TYR A 146 4.18 6.43 9.75
CA TYR A 146 4.69 7.64 9.11
C TYR A 146 3.54 8.60 8.78
N HIS A 147 3.74 9.85 9.13
CA HIS A 147 2.89 10.99 8.80
C HIS A 147 3.67 12.01 7.98
N ILE A 148 2.95 12.92 7.33
CA ILE A 148 3.55 14.03 6.58
C ILE A 148 4.31 14.92 7.57
N ASN A 149 5.54 15.29 7.22
CA ASN A 149 6.30 16.28 7.98
C ASN A 149 5.87 17.68 7.50
N GLU A 150 5.12 18.41 8.33
CA GLU A 150 4.60 19.74 8.01
C GLU A 150 5.71 20.84 8.03
N GLU A 151 6.93 20.47 8.43
CA GLU A 151 8.08 21.40 8.51
C GLU A 151 8.95 21.42 7.23
N LEU A 152 8.59 20.62 6.22
CA LEU A 152 9.22 20.56 4.91
C LEU A 152 8.39 21.28 3.86
#